data_0e98282a1e0eb8af057411a8c9a17748
#
_entry.id   0e98282a1e0eb8af057411a8c9a17748
#
_cell.length_a   1.000
_cell.length_b   1.000
_cell.length_c   1.000
_cell.angle_alpha   90.00
_cell.angle_beta   90.00
_cell.angle_gamma   90.00
#
_symmetry.space_group_name_H-M   'P 1'
#
loop_
_entity.id
_entity.type
_entity.pdbx_description
1 polymer ?
#
loop_
_entity_poly.entity_id
_entity_poly.type
_entity_poly.pdbx_seq_one_letter_code
_entity_poly.pdbx_strand_id
1 'polypeptide(L)'
;MKITREIKTAILVLGGVSLFIYGYTFLKGNTFFKDTKTIYGIYEEVEGLISGAKVSINGLSVGKISKIDFLPNTTKILVTMDIREELDFSKESTAMLYETGVIGGKAIAIIPVFNSIGVINNGDTLKTVVKPGFTELINRQIEP
;
A
#
# COMPACT_ATOMS: atom_id res chain seq x y z
N MET A 1 -44.84 23.73 9.66
CA MET A 1 -44.52 22.46 10.33
C MET A 1 -43.88 22.74 11.67
N LYS A 2 -44.49 22.30 12.73
CA LYS A 2 -43.84 22.35 14.05
C LYS A 2 -42.95 21.13 14.21
N ILE A 3 -41.66 21.37 14.24
CA ILE A 3 -40.66 20.31 14.50
C ILE A 3 -40.69 20.01 16.00
N THR A 4 -40.98 18.77 16.35
CA THR A 4 -41.00 18.34 17.75
C THR A 4 -39.58 18.32 18.34
N ARG A 5 -39.46 18.39 19.67
CA ARG A 5 -38.16 18.30 20.35
C ARG A 5 -37.42 17.01 20.01
N GLU A 6 -38.16 15.96 19.83
CA GLU A 6 -37.62 14.62 19.47
C GLU A 6 -36.96 14.62 18.09
N ILE A 7 -37.57 15.27 17.11
CA ILE A 7 -37.01 15.41 15.76
C ILE A 7 -35.74 16.25 15.78
N LYS A 8 -35.71 17.32 16.55
CA LYS A 8 -34.50 18.15 16.70
C LYS A 8 -33.34 17.35 17.28
N THR A 9 -33.61 16.56 18.31
CA THR A 9 -32.60 15.68 18.92
C THR A 9 -32.12 14.60 17.95
N ALA A 10 -33.03 14.00 17.20
CA ALA A 10 -32.68 12.98 16.20
C ALA A 10 -31.78 13.55 15.11
N ILE A 11 -32.07 14.76 14.61
CA ILE A 11 -31.24 15.41 13.60
C ILE A 11 -29.85 15.73 14.16
N LEU A 12 -29.77 16.19 15.40
CA LEU A 12 -28.49 16.47 16.05
C LEU A 12 -27.64 15.21 16.21
N VAL A 13 -28.24 14.11 16.66
CA VAL A 13 -27.55 12.83 16.85
C VAL A 13 -27.06 12.27 15.51
N LEU A 14 -27.91 12.24 14.49
CA LEU A 14 -27.57 11.79 13.16
C LEU A 14 -26.45 12.63 12.54
N GLY A 15 -26.50 13.94 12.71
CA GLY A 15 -25.46 14.86 12.25
C GLY A 15 -24.13 14.62 12.94
N GLY A 16 -24.14 14.42 14.25
CA GLY A 16 -22.94 14.11 15.04
C GLY A 16 -22.30 12.79 14.66
N VAL A 17 -23.09 11.74 14.48
CA VAL A 17 -22.60 10.42 14.05
C VAL A 17 -22.02 10.49 12.64
N SER A 18 -22.70 11.17 11.72
CA SER A 18 -22.22 11.36 10.34
C SER A 18 -20.91 12.12 10.30
N LEU A 19 -20.78 13.18 11.09
CA LEU A 19 -19.56 13.96 11.21
C LEU A 19 -18.41 13.13 11.79
N PHE A 20 -18.71 12.32 12.79
CA PHE A 20 -17.73 11.42 13.41
C PHE A 20 -17.20 10.39 12.42
N ILE A 21 -18.09 9.74 11.68
CA ILE A 21 -17.72 8.75 10.64
C ILE A 21 -16.87 9.42 9.55
N TYR A 22 -17.27 10.61 9.11
CA TYR A 22 -16.53 11.38 8.11
C TYR A 22 -15.13 11.75 8.60
N GLY A 23 -15.02 12.27 9.81
CA GLY A 23 -13.72 12.64 10.41
C GLY A 23 -12.81 11.44 10.62
N TYR A 24 -13.34 10.32 11.08
CA TYR A 24 -12.61 9.08 11.26
C TYR A 24 -12.07 8.54 9.92
N THR A 25 -12.89 8.55 8.89
CA THR A 25 -12.49 8.12 7.54
C THR A 25 -11.44 9.05 6.95
N PHE A 26 -11.57 10.35 7.19
CA PHE A 26 -10.57 11.35 6.77
C PHE A 26 -9.22 11.13 7.44
N LEU A 27 -9.21 10.85 8.74
CA LEU A 27 -7.97 10.60 9.49
C LEU A 27 -7.26 9.31 9.06
N LYS A 28 -8.00 8.33 8.59
CA LYS A 28 -7.41 7.10 8.03
C LYS A 28 -6.64 7.31 6.72
N GLY A 29 -6.70 8.49 6.14
CA GLY A 29 -6.03 8.78 4.89
C GLY A 29 -6.66 8.11 3.66
N ASN A 30 -7.85 7.58 3.79
CA ASN A 30 -8.62 7.09 2.66
C ASN A 30 -9.17 8.29 1.88
N THR A 31 -8.44 8.74 0.91
CA THR A 31 -8.94 9.71 -0.04
C THR A 31 -9.84 8.99 -1.04
N PHE A 32 -11.13 9.05 -0.81
CA PHE A 32 -12.14 8.47 -1.71
C PHE A 32 -12.15 9.11 -3.12
N PHE A 33 -11.42 10.18 -3.31
CA PHE A 33 -11.46 10.98 -4.53
C PHE A 33 -10.20 10.95 -5.38
N LYS A 34 -9.20 10.14 -5.02
CA LYS A 34 -8.02 9.95 -5.86
C LYS A 34 -8.13 8.63 -6.59
N ASP A 35 -8.11 8.71 -7.89
CA ASP A 35 -8.04 7.53 -8.73
C ASP A 35 -6.72 6.81 -8.44
N THR A 36 -6.82 5.52 -8.24
CA THR A 36 -5.66 4.65 -8.00
C THR A 36 -5.63 3.55 -9.03
N LYS A 37 -4.44 3.12 -9.37
CA LYS A 37 -4.26 1.91 -10.16
C LYS A 37 -3.76 0.80 -9.24
N THR A 38 -4.28 -0.39 -9.46
CA THR A 38 -3.90 -1.58 -8.72
C THR A 38 -2.83 -2.33 -9.49
N ILE A 39 -1.71 -2.59 -8.84
CA ILE A 39 -0.61 -3.38 -9.39
C ILE A 39 -0.26 -4.52 -8.45
N TYR A 40 0.39 -5.53 -8.97
CA TYR A 40 0.71 -6.75 -8.22
C TYR A 40 2.21 -7.00 -8.18
N GLY A 41 2.63 -7.62 -7.11
CA GLY A 41 3.98 -8.17 -6.98
C GLY A 41 3.90 -9.58 -6.42
N ILE A 42 4.71 -10.50 -6.94
CA ILE A 42 4.77 -11.88 -6.46
C ILE A 42 6.07 -12.08 -5.72
N TYR A 43 5.98 -12.45 -4.44
CA TYR A 43 7.12 -12.67 -3.55
C TYR A 43 7.14 -14.09 -3.05
N GLU A 44 8.31 -14.62 -2.76
CA GLU A 44 8.45 -15.92 -2.11
C GLU A 44 8.27 -15.82 -0.61
N GLU A 45 8.70 -14.70 -0.03
CA GLU A 45 8.63 -14.44 1.41
C GLU A 45 8.39 -12.95 1.66
N VAL A 46 7.45 -12.65 2.56
CA VAL A 46 7.10 -11.27 2.93
C VAL A 46 7.02 -11.11 4.46
N GLU A 47 7.86 -11.80 5.20
CA GLU A 47 7.86 -11.73 6.66
C GLU A 47 7.93 -10.27 7.15
N GLY A 48 6.99 -9.90 7.99
CA GLY A 48 6.88 -8.54 8.55
C GLY A 48 6.14 -7.53 7.68
N LEU A 49 5.72 -7.90 6.47
CA LEU A 49 4.90 -7.04 5.62
C LEU A 49 3.44 -7.16 6.02
N ILE A 50 2.77 -6.03 6.20
CA ILE A 50 1.36 -5.98 6.59
C ILE A 50 0.53 -5.21 5.56
N SER A 51 -0.77 -5.46 5.53
CA SER A 51 -1.72 -4.65 4.78
C SER A 51 -1.71 -3.21 5.33
N GLY A 52 -1.73 -2.23 4.44
CA GLY A 52 -1.59 -0.83 4.80
C GLY A 52 -0.15 -0.32 4.80
N ALA A 53 0.84 -1.19 4.59
CA ALA A 53 2.23 -0.79 4.47
C ALA A 53 2.45 0.17 3.30
N LYS A 54 3.44 1.03 3.43
CA LYS A 54 3.74 2.10 2.48
C LYS A 54 4.34 1.54 1.19
N VAL A 55 3.90 2.09 0.07
CA VAL A 55 4.56 1.93 -1.24
C VAL A 55 5.14 3.30 -1.63
N SER A 56 6.42 3.34 -1.95
CA SER A 56 7.13 4.60 -2.24
C SER A 56 7.97 4.50 -3.52
N ILE A 57 8.24 5.66 -4.10
CA ILE A 57 9.22 5.84 -5.18
C ILE A 57 10.20 6.91 -4.73
N ASN A 58 11.49 6.58 -4.71
CA ASN A 58 12.55 7.49 -4.28
C ASN A 58 12.29 8.12 -2.90
N GLY A 59 11.69 7.37 -1.98
CA GLY A 59 11.35 7.83 -0.64
C GLY A 59 10.02 8.57 -0.51
N LEU A 60 9.39 8.93 -1.62
CA LEU A 60 8.07 9.57 -1.60
C LEU A 60 6.96 8.53 -1.59
N SER A 61 6.07 8.61 -0.61
CA SER A 61 4.91 7.72 -0.53
C SER A 61 3.95 7.95 -1.70
N VAL A 62 3.72 6.92 -2.50
CA VAL A 62 2.86 6.98 -3.69
C VAL A 62 1.66 6.06 -3.60
N GLY A 63 1.59 5.23 -2.60
CA GLY A 63 0.50 4.30 -2.41
C GLY A 63 0.65 3.45 -1.17
N LYS A 64 -0.15 2.41 -1.11
CA LYS A 64 -0.19 1.47 0.02
C LYS A 64 -0.48 0.06 -0.47
N ILE A 65 -0.15 -0.91 0.39
CA ILE A 65 -0.52 -2.31 0.17
C ILE A 65 -1.96 -2.50 0.63
N SER A 66 -2.81 -2.94 -0.29
CA SER A 66 -4.23 -3.18 0.00
C SER A 66 -4.51 -4.59 0.45
N LYS A 67 -3.78 -5.58 -0.08
CA LYS A 67 -4.01 -6.98 0.24
C LYS A 67 -2.72 -7.80 0.12
N ILE A 68 -2.59 -8.79 0.98
CA ILE A 68 -1.51 -9.79 0.93
C ILE A 68 -2.18 -11.16 1.04
N ASP A 69 -1.96 -12.03 0.06
CA ASP A 69 -2.59 -13.34 0.01
C ASP A 69 -1.67 -14.34 -0.71
N PHE A 70 -1.99 -15.62 -0.61
CA PHE A 70 -1.30 -16.64 -1.39
C PHE A 70 -1.76 -16.62 -2.85
N LEU A 71 -0.81 -16.80 -3.75
CA LEU A 71 -1.14 -17.03 -5.16
C LEU A 71 -1.79 -18.43 -5.27
N PRO A 72 -2.93 -18.55 -5.96
CA PRO A 72 -3.63 -19.85 -6.08
C PRO A 72 -2.71 -20.98 -6.54
N ASN A 73 -2.81 -22.12 -5.88
CA ASN A 73 -2.06 -23.34 -6.15
C ASN A 73 -0.54 -23.24 -5.98
N THR A 74 -0.08 -22.23 -5.25
CA THR A 74 1.35 -22.05 -4.94
C THR A 74 1.54 -21.56 -3.49
N THR A 75 2.77 -21.61 -3.02
CA THR A 75 3.16 -21.00 -1.74
C THR A 75 3.70 -19.59 -1.90
N LYS A 76 3.72 -19.07 -3.13
CA LYS A 76 4.13 -17.70 -3.41
C LYS A 76 3.06 -16.72 -2.93
N ILE A 77 3.48 -15.53 -2.59
CA ILE A 77 2.63 -14.51 -1.99
C ILE A 77 2.34 -13.42 -3.02
N LEU A 78 1.05 -13.17 -3.25
CA LEU A 78 0.59 -12.10 -4.11
C LEU A 78 0.34 -10.85 -3.25
N VAL A 79 1.08 -9.81 -3.53
CA VAL A 79 0.92 -8.51 -2.88
C VAL A 79 0.19 -7.56 -3.82
N THR A 80 -0.94 -7.06 -3.37
CA THR A 80 -1.76 -6.09 -4.12
C THR A 80 -1.43 -4.69 -3.62
N MET A 81 -1.02 -3.83 -4.53
CA MET A 81 -0.62 -2.45 -4.24
C MET A 81 -1.52 -1.47 -4.97
N ASP A 82 -2.02 -0.49 -4.24
CA ASP A 82 -2.78 0.62 -4.82
C ASP A 82 -1.87 1.85 -4.85
N ILE A 83 -1.59 2.35 -6.03
CA ILE A 83 -0.74 3.52 -6.26
C ILE A 83 -1.52 4.61 -6.99
N ARG A 84 -0.99 5.84 -6.98
CA ARG A 84 -1.60 6.96 -7.70
C ARG A 84 -1.70 6.67 -9.20
N GLU A 85 -2.87 6.89 -9.79
CA GLU A 85 -3.13 6.64 -11.21
C GLU A 85 -2.26 7.51 -12.12
N GLU A 86 -1.92 8.71 -11.68
CA GLU A 86 -1.11 9.68 -12.44
C GLU A 86 0.35 9.25 -12.68
N LEU A 87 0.80 8.19 -12.00
CA LEU A 87 2.17 7.72 -12.12
C LEU A 87 2.34 6.81 -13.33
N ASP A 88 3.18 7.22 -14.23
CA ASP A 88 3.52 6.49 -15.44
C ASP A 88 4.99 6.07 -15.41
N PHE A 89 5.21 4.78 -15.35
CA PHE A 89 6.53 4.16 -15.44
C PHE A 89 6.40 2.82 -16.20
N SER A 90 7.52 2.26 -16.61
CA SER A 90 7.52 1.02 -17.40
C SER A 90 7.03 -0.18 -16.60
N LYS A 91 6.40 -1.13 -17.28
CA LYS A 91 6.08 -2.46 -16.73
C LYS A 91 7.31 -3.22 -16.25
N GLU A 92 8.49 -2.87 -16.72
CA GLU A 92 9.76 -3.48 -16.31
C GLU A 92 10.32 -2.91 -15.00
N SER A 93 9.63 -1.97 -14.39
CA SER A 93 9.98 -1.44 -13.07
C SER A 93 9.92 -2.55 -12.01
N THR A 94 10.68 -2.39 -10.94
CA THR A 94 10.82 -3.39 -9.89
C THR A 94 10.19 -2.94 -8.60
N ALA A 95 9.45 -3.82 -7.93
CA ALA A 95 8.94 -3.61 -6.59
C ALA A 95 9.88 -4.28 -5.59
N MET A 96 10.58 -3.49 -4.80
CA MET A 96 11.58 -3.96 -3.83
C MET A 96 10.99 -3.95 -2.42
N LEU A 97 11.00 -5.13 -1.79
CA LEU A 97 10.66 -5.27 -0.37
C LEU A 97 11.87 -4.91 0.48
N TYR A 98 11.71 -4.00 1.45
CA TYR A 98 12.80 -3.57 2.31
C TYR A 98 12.33 -3.33 3.75
N GLU A 99 13.26 -3.27 4.69
CA GLU A 99 12.98 -2.93 6.08
C GLU A 99 13.01 -1.41 6.26
N THR A 100 12.00 -0.89 6.97
CA THR A 100 11.87 0.55 7.23
C THR A 100 12.75 1.04 8.39
N GLY A 101 13.43 0.13 9.08
CA GLY A 101 14.34 0.45 10.19
C GLY A 101 14.54 -0.77 11.09
N VAL A 102 15.37 -0.62 12.12
CA VAL A 102 15.73 -1.72 13.03
C VAL A 102 14.52 -2.25 13.80
N ILE A 103 13.58 -1.38 14.14
CA ILE A 103 12.35 -1.72 14.88
C ILE A 103 11.12 -1.55 14.00
N GLY A 104 11.28 -1.06 12.78
CA GLY A 104 10.19 -0.86 11.84
C GLY A 104 9.74 -2.16 11.18
N GLY A 105 8.57 -2.12 10.55
CA GLY A 105 8.08 -3.18 9.70
C GLY A 105 8.74 -3.16 8.33
N LYS A 106 8.11 -3.79 7.36
CA LYS A 106 8.56 -3.77 5.97
C LYS A 106 7.68 -2.84 5.13
N ALA A 107 8.24 -2.37 4.04
CA ALA A 107 7.56 -1.56 3.04
C ALA A 107 8.06 -1.95 1.65
N ILE A 108 7.39 -1.43 0.62
CA ILE A 108 7.79 -1.66 -0.76
C ILE A 108 8.24 -0.35 -1.38
N ALA A 109 9.39 -0.38 -2.04
CA ALA A 109 9.88 0.71 -2.85
C ALA A 109 9.83 0.30 -4.32
N ILE A 110 9.19 1.11 -5.15
CA ILE A 110 9.19 0.90 -6.59
C ILE A 110 10.43 1.57 -7.17
N ILE A 111 11.22 0.79 -7.91
CA ILE A 111 12.36 1.31 -8.66
C ILE A 111 11.86 1.53 -10.10
N PRO A 112 11.54 2.78 -10.48
CA PRO A 112 10.93 3.05 -11.76
C PRO A 112 11.95 2.94 -12.89
N VAL A 113 11.50 2.37 -14.00
CA VAL A 113 12.22 2.34 -15.25
C VAL A 113 11.39 3.14 -16.27
N PHE A 114 12.03 4.06 -16.94
CA PHE A 114 11.41 4.88 -17.97
C PHE A 114 11.96 4.45 -19.34
N ASN A 115 11.32 3.49 -19.94
CA ASN A 115 11.65 3.03 -21.28
C ASN A 115 10.40 2.97 -22.15
N SER A 116 10.58 2.72 -23.43
CA SER A 116 9.50 2.72 -24.43
C SER A 116 8.73 1.41 -24.53
N ILE A 117 9.00 0.43 -23.66
CA ILE A 117 8.45 -0.94 -23.79
C ILE A 117 7.01 -1.06 -23.28
N GLY A 118 6.48 -0.06 -22.63
CA GLY A 118 5.10 -0.03 -22.19
C GLY A 118 4.92 0.56 -20.80
N VAL A 119 3.88 1.36 -20.67
CA VAL A 119 3.51 2.00 -19.40
C VAL A 119 2.74 1.01 -18.53
N ILE A 120 2.94 1.08 -17.23
CA ILE A 120 2.21 0.28 -16.25
C ILE A 120 0.71 0.59 -16.33
N ASN A 121 -0.10 -0.45 -16.39
CA ASN A 121 -1.55 -0.34 -16.39
C ASN A 121 -2.15 -1.02 -15.16
N ASN A 122 -3.39 -0.68 -14.89
CA ASN A 122 -4.16 -1.33 -13.83
C ASN A 122 -4.20 -2.85 -14.05
N GLY A 123 -3.82 -3.61 -13.03
CA GLY A 123 -3.77 -5.07 -13.10
C GLY A 123 -2.43 -5.66 -13.52
N ASP A 124 -1.43 -4.85 -13.84
CA ASP A 124 -0.11 -5.33 -14.21
C ASP A 124 0.68 -5.85 -13.00
N THR A 125 1.59 -6.80 -13.26
CA THR A 125 2.47 -7.36 -12.24
C THR A 125 3.91 -6.89 -12.47
N LEU A 126 4.51 -6.33 -11.43
CA LEU A 126 5.90 -5.87 -11.46
C LEU A 126 6.87 -7.02 -11.12
N LYS A 127 8.11 -6.87 -11.57
CA LYS A 127 9.22 -7.68 -11.08
C LYS A 127 9.45 -7.36 -9.61
N THR A 128 9.84 -8.36 -8.84
CA THR A 128 10.03 -8.22 -7.39
C THR A 128 11.44 -8.60 -6.98
N VAL A 129 11.97 -7.87 -6.02
CA VAL A 129 13.23 -8.20 -5.33
C VAL A 129 13.04 -7.97 -3.84
N VAL A 130 13.83 -8.67 -3.04
CA VAL A 130 13.86 -8.49 -1.58
C VAL A 130 15.24 -7.97 -1.20
N LYS A 131 15.27 -6.80 -0.56
CA LYS A 131 16.51 -6.25 0.00
C LYS A 131 16.85 -6.99 1.29
N PRO A 132 18.09 -7.46 1.49
CA PRO A 132 18.48 -8.10 2.75
C PRO A 132 18.25 -7.18 3.94
N GLY A 133 17.66 -7.73 5.01
CA GLY A 133 17.45 -6.99 6.25
C GLY A 133 18.76 -6.75 7.01
N PHE A 134 18.69 -5.83 7.97
CA PHE A 134 19.83 -5.46 8.80
C PHE A 134 20.44 -6.68 9.53
N THR A 135 19.60 -7.54 10.08
CA THR A 135 20.02 -8.75 10.77
C THR A 135 20.75 -9.73 9.82
N GLU A 136 20.25 -9.85 8.61
CA GLU A 136 20.87 -10.71 7.60
C GLU A 136 22.22 -10.17 7.16
N LEU A 137 22.35 -8.85 7.00
CA LEU A 137 23.62 -8.20 6.67
C LEU A 137 24.67 -8.40 7.78
N ILE A 138 24.26 -8.30 9.03
CA ILE A 138 25.13 -8.56 10.19
C ILE A 138 25.60 -10.02 10.17
N ASN A 139 24.70 -10.96 9.96
CA ASN A 139 25.03 -12.39 9.91
C ASN A 139 26.04 -12.70 8.80
N ARG A 140 25.91 -12.08 7.65
CA ARG A 140 26.87 -12.25 6.54
C ARG A 140 28.27 -11.72 6.87
N GLN A 141 28.37 -10.69 7.71
CA GLN A 141 29.67 -10.14 8.13
C GLN A 141 30.33 -10.92 9.26
N ILE A 142 29.56 -11.66 10.03
CA ILE A 142 30.05 -12.44 11.18
C ILE A 142 30.46 -13.86 10.78
N GLU A 143 29.90 -14.40 9.71
CA GLU A 143 30.32 -15.70 9.18
C GLU A 143 31.68 -15.58 8.49
N PRO A 144 32.71 -16.37 8.91
CA PRO A 144 34.02 -16.37 8.27
C PRO A 144 34.00 -16.97 6.87
#